data_bb965aacd6f5131a890683301bbb1dac
#
_entry.id   bb965aacd6f5131a890683301bbb1dac
#
_cell.length_a   1.000
_cell.length_b   1.000
_cell.length_c   1.000
_cell.angle_alpha   90.00
_cell.angle_beta   90.00
_cell.angle_gamma   90.00
#
_symmetry.space_group_name_H-M   'P 1'
#
loop_
_entity.id
_entity.type
_entity.pdbx_description
1 polymer ?
#
loop_
_entity_poly.entity_id
_entity_poly.type
_entity_poly.pdbx_seq_one_letter_code
_entity_poly.pdbx_strand_id
1 'polypeptide(L)'
;MNEDFEDIAEMLRRVWHDRSRNELYNTLEARCDLAHCLSISTFSLVAVVNDEAMGIVLARDHHGSQARYSGIDASAWERLENDLHHDMARIDPVAIREFDAAIKAEQRANEKLAAACSVEQAGQITLLAVSHRARGLGIGSALLDAACSFCQDAGAKQAYLFTDTDCSWQFYERHGLKRAAAHQPEQSERALLPSEMYLYTADLAR
;
A
#
# COMPACT_ATOMS: atom_id res chain seq x y z
N MET A 1 14.10 7.04 6.50
CA MET A 1 13.14 5.93 6.29
C MET A 1 13.44 4.69 7.13
N ASN A 2 14.67 4.20 7.23
CA ASN A 2 15.00 3.10 8.16
C ASN A 2 14.71 3.45 9.63
N GLU A 3 14.85 4.74 9.98
CA GLU A 3 14.57 5.25 11.32
C GLU A 3 13.08 5.30 11.63
N ASP A 4 12.23 5.49 10.60
CA ASP A 4 10.77 5.59 10.75
C ASP A 4 10.06 4.23 10.57
N PHE A 5 10.78 3.16 10.21
CA PHE A 5 10.18 1.88 9.82
C PHE A 5 9.29 1.30 10.94
N GLU A 6 9.79 1.28 12.16
CA GLU A 6 9.05 0.71 13.30
C GLU A 6 7.82 1.55 13.65
N ASP A 7 7.92 2.87 13.59
CA ASP A 7 6.79 3.77 13.87
C ASP A 7 5.70 3.64 12.79
N ILE A 8 6.10 3.53 11.53
CA ILE A 8 5.17 3.29 10.42
C ILE A 8 4.54 1.91 10.52
N ALA A 9 5.32 0.85 10.78
CA ALA A 9 4.78 -0.50 10.96
C ALA A 9 3.75 -0.55 12.10
N GLU A 10 4.04 0.10 13.25
CA GLU A 10 3.08 0.18 14.35
C GLU A 10 1.82 0.99 13.98
N MET A 11 1.96 2.05 13.17
CA MET A 11 0.81 2.78 12.63
C MET A 11 -0.06 1.88 11.76
N LEU A 12 0.54 1.10 10.84
CA LEU A 12 -0.17 0.14 9.98
C LEU A 12 -0.83 -0.97 10.79
N ARG A 13 -0.12 -1.50 11.82
CA ARG A 13 -0.65 -2.52 12.72
C ARG A 13 -1.99 -2.10 13.33
N ARG A 14 -2.09 -0.86 13.80
CA ARG A 14 -3.32 -0.31 14.41
C ARG A 14 -4.47 -0.11 13.44
N VAL A 15 -4.20 -0.06 12.14
CA VAL A 15 -5.21 0.23 11.13
C VAL A 15 -5.71 -1.06 10.47
N TRP A 16 -4.79 -2.03 10.19
CA TRP A 16 -5.11 -3.16 9.32
C TRP A 16 -4.71 -4.54 9.85
N HIS A 17 -3.86 -4.63 10.89
CA HIS A 17 -3.25 -5.89 11.31
C HIS A 17 -3.68 -6.30 12.73
N ASP A 18 -4.86 -6.91 12.83
CA ASP A 18 -5.43 -7.43 14.07
C ASP A 18 -6.02 -8.85 13.90
N ARG A 19 -5.56 -9.60 12.89
CA ARG A 19 -6.10 -10.92 12.49
C ARG A 19 -5.90 -11.98 13.55
N SER A 20 -4.73 -12.01 14.16
CA SER A 20 -4.39 -12.99 15.19
C SER A 20 -4.70 -12.47 16.59
N ARG A 21 -5.00 -13.39 17.52
CA ARG A 21 -5.03 -13.09 18.96
C ARG A 21 -3.62 -12.91 19.54
N ASN A 22 -2.60 -13.22 18.78
CA ASN A 22 -1.20 -13.04 19.15
C ASN A 22 -0.70 -11.68 18.66
N GLU A 23 -0.49 -10.74 19.58
CA GLU A 23 -0.03 -9.38 19.25
C GLU A 23 1.34 -9.37 18.56
N LEU A 24 2.23 -10.30 18.90
CA LEU A 24 3.52 -10.42 18.24
C LEU A 24 3.34 -10.79 16.77
N TYR A 25 2.41 -11.71 16.46
CA TYR A 25 2.08 -12.03 15.07
C TYR A 25 1.59 -10.79 14.30
N ASN A 26 0.65 -10.04 14.86
CA ASN A 26 0.11 -8.83 14.23
C ASN A 26 1.19 -7.76 13.99
N THR A 27 2.17 -7.65 14.91
CA THR A 27 3.33 -6.77 14.73
C THR A 27 4.23 -7.22 13.58
N LEU A 28 4.50 -8.52 13.47
CA LEU A 28 5.28 -9.07 12.37
C LEU A 28 4.54 -8.95 11.03
N GLU A 29 3.22 -9.16 11.02
CA GLU A 29 2.39 -9.00 9.82
C GLU A 29 2.47 -7.57 9.29
N ALA A 30 2.32 -6.55 10.14
CA ALA A 30 2.44 -5.15 9.73
C ALA A 30 3.84 -4.79 9.20
N ARG A 31 4.91 -5.33 9.82
CA ARG A 31 6.28 -5.16 9.34
C ARG A 31 6.52 -5.87 8.01
N CYS A 32 5.96 -7.06 7.83
CA CYS A 32 6.04 -7.85 6.59
C CYS A 32 5.35 -7.10 5.44
N ASP A 33 4.15 -6.60 5.66
CA ASP A 33 3.39 -5.82 4.68
C ASP A 33 4.12 -4.53 4.29
N LEU A 34 4.64 -3.77 5.25
CA LEU A 34 5.45 -2.59 4.97
C LEU A 34 6.73 -2.93 4.19
N ALA A 35 7.43 -4.01 4.56
CA ALA A 35 8.63 -4.46 3.85
C ALA A 35 8.30 -4.85 2.40
N HIS A 36 7.18 -5.55 2.18
CA HIS A 36 6.66 -5.84 0.84
C HIS A 36 6.41 -4.55 0.05
N CYS A 37 5.63 -3.62 0.59
CA CYS A 37 5.34 -2.35 -0.08
C CYS A 37 6.62 -1.56 -0.43
N LEU A 38 7.63 -1.59 0.44
CA LEU A 38 8.94 -0.97 0.20
C LEU A 38 9.74 -1.69 -0.89
N SER A 39 9.68 -3.03 -0.95
CA SER A 39 10.42 -3.83 -1.93
C SER A 39 9.97 -3.55 -3.37
N ILE A 40 8.69 -3.24 -3.56
CA ILE A 40 8.10 -2.98 -4.88
C ILE A 40 8.03 -1.48 -5.25
N SER A 41 8.52 -0.58 -4.38
CA SER A 41 8.40 0.87 -4.57
C SER A 41 9.73 1.51 -4.91
N THR A 42 9.68 2.61 -5.68
CA THR A 42 10.85 3.42 -6.06
C THR A 42 10.82 4.84 -5.48
N PHE A 43 9.73 5.19 -4.82
CA PHE A 43 9.52 6.46 -4.12
C PHE A 43 8.93 6.24 -2.75
N SER A 44 9.38 7.00 -1.77
CA SER A 44 8.82 7.00 -0.42
C SER A 44 8.87 8.41 0.18
N LEU A 45 7.80 8.77 0.88
CA LEU A 45 7.74 10.00 1.66
C LEU A 45 6.98 9.75 2.96
N VAL A 46 7.58 10.16 4.09
CA VAL A 46 6.99 10.08 5.42
C VAL A 46 6.62 11.48 5.88
N ALA A 47 5.41 11.63 6.39
CA ALA A 47 4.96 12.84 7.06
C ALA A 47 5.21 12.73 8.56
N VAL A 48 6.00 13.65 9.10
CA VAL A 48 6.36 13.70 10.53
C VAL A 48 5.71 14.92 11.18
N VAL A 49 5.09 14.74 12.35
CA VAL A 49 4.50 15.81 13.15
C VAL A 49 4.94 15.63 14.60
N ASN A 50 5.62 16.62 15.16
CA ASN A 50 6.17 16.57 16.52
C ASN A 50 7.07 15.34 16.76
N ASP A 51 7.97 15.08 15.82
CA ASP A 51 8.92 13.96 15.81
C ASP A 51 8.27 12.57 15.78
N GLU A 52 6.96 12.45 15.47
CA GLU A 52 6.26 11.20 15.26
C GLU A 52 5.89 11.02 13.79
N ALA A 53 6.09 9.82 13.23
CA ALA A 53 5.63 9.47 11.89
C ALA A 53 4.09 9.37 11.88
N MET A 54 3.45 10.22 11.08
CA MET A 54 1.98 10.37 11.03
C MET A 54 1.37 9.93 9.71
N GLY A 55 2.17 9.62 8.72
CA GLY A 55 1.71 9.10 7.46
C GLY A 55 2.85 8.72 6.54
N ILE A 56 2.55 7.89 5.56
CA ILE A 56 3.50 7.45 4.53
C ILE A 56 2.78 7.36 3.19
N VAL A 57 3.51 7.67 2.13
CA VAL A 57 3.16 7.30 0.77
C VAL A 57 4.33 6.58 0.11
N LEU A 58 4.03 5.50 -0.59
CA LEU A 58 4.94 4.76 -1.44
C LEU A 58 4.40 4.77 -2.87
N ALA A 59 5.29 4.86 -3.84
CA ALA A 59 4.92 4.80 -5.25
C ALA A 59 6.04 4.14 -6.08
N ARG A 60 5.67 3.68 -7.28
CA ARG A 60 6.62 3.22 -8.31
C ARG A 60 6.24 3.77 -9.67
N ASP A 61 7.23 4.05 -10.49
CA ASP A 61 7.03 4.33 -11.90
C ASP A 61 6.93 3.02 -12.71
N HIS A 62 6.40 3.12 -13.94
CA HIS A 62 6.27 1.96 -14.83
C HIS A 62 7.57 1.61 -15.57
N HIS A 63 8.57 2.49 -15.56
CA HIS A 63 9.86 2.27 -16.22
C HIS A 63 10.88 1.58 -15.32
N GLY A 64 10.56 1.40 -14.02
CA GLY A 64 11.51 0.87 -13.04
C GLY A 64 12.80 1.72 -12.97
N SER A 65 12.68 3.02 -13.21
CA SER A 65 13.82 3.93 -13.19
C SER A 65 14.30 4.11 -11.75
N GLN A 66 15.12 3.17 -11.30
CA GLN A 66 15.78 3.15 -9.97
C GLN A 66 16.59 4.41 -9.65
N ALA A 67 16.69 5.38 -10.57
CA ALA A 67 17.90 6.16 -10.62
C ALA A 67 17.83 7.55 -9.96
N ARG A 68 16.70 8.12 -9.61
CA ARG A 68 16.70 9.53 -9.20
C ARG A 68 16.24 9.83 -7.78
N TYR A 69 15.46 8.94 -7.14
CA TYR A 69 14.88 9.20 -5.82
C TYR A 69 14.98 8.03 -4.84
N SER A 70 15.57 6.90 -5.23
CA SER A 70 15.51 5.67 -4.42
C SER A 70 16.70 5.54 -3.47
N GLY A 71 16.54 6.03 -2.26
CA GLY A 71 17.25 5.47 -1.10
C GLY A 71 16.68 4.10 -0.67
N ILE A 72 15.86 3.47 -1.53
CA ILE A 72 15.21 2.17 -1.25
C ILE A 72 16.08 1.06 -1.83
N ASP A 73 16.65 0.23 -0.96
CA ASP A 73 17.28 -1.04 -1.36
C ASP A 73 16.20 -2.13 -1.40
N ALA A 74 15.57 -2.32 -2.56
CA ALA A 74 14.51 -3.30 -2.76
C ALA A 74 14.93 -4.70 -2.29
N SER A 75 16.18 -5.11 -2.56
CA SER A 75 16.66 -6.45 -2.20
C SER A 75 16.83 -6.63 -0.69
N ALA A 76 17.10 -5.57 0.06
CA ALA A 76 17.15 -5.62 1.51
C ALA A 76 15.73 -5.79 2.10
N TRP A 77 14.75 -5.10 1.50
CA TRP A 77 13.35 -5.21 1.92
C TRP A 77 12.74 -6.57 1.57
N GLU A 78 13.03 -7.14 0.40
CA GLU A 78 12.65 -8.51 0.06
C GLU A 78 13.21 -9.55 1.04
N ARG A 79 14.47 -9.40 1.45
CA ARG A 79 15.04 -10.28 2.48
C ARG A 79 14.32 -10.14 3.81
N LEU A 80 14.06 -8.92 4.26
CA LEU A 80 13.34 -8.67 5.51
C LEU A 80 11.91 -9.24 5.45
N GLU A 81 11.17 -9.04 4.34
CA GLU A 81 9.86 -9.62 4.11
C GLU A 81 9.88 -11.14 4.28
N ASN A 82 10.84 -11.82 3.63
CA ASN A 82 10.98 -13.27 3.72
C ASN A 82 11.30 -13.74 5.15
N ASP A 83 12.19 -13.05 5.86
CA ASP A 83 12.55 -13.40 7.25
C ASP A 83 11.33 -13.23 8.17
N LEU A 84 10.59 -12.12 8.04
CA LEU A 84 9.39 -11.86 8.82
C LEU A 84 8.29 -12.87 8.53
N HIS A 85 8.08 -13.25 7.27
CA HIS A 85 7.13 -14.29 6.88
C HIS A 85 7.47 -15.65 7.50
N HIS A 86 8.75 -16.03 7.55
CA HIS A 86 9.20 -17.24 8.25
C HIS A 86 8.94 -17.17 9.76
N ASP A 87 9.16 -16.01 10.37
CA ASP A 87 8.90 -15.84 11.81
C ASP A 87 7.39 -15.87 12.11
N MET A 88 6.55 -15.26 11.28
CA MET A 88 5.10 -15.36 11.36
C MET A 88 4.62 -16.82 11.31
N ALA A 89 5.17 -17.62 10.38
CA ALA A 89 4.84 -19.03 10.24
C ALA A 89 5.21 -19.87 11.47
N ARG A 90 6.24 -19.48 12.20
CA ARG A 90 6.66 -20.15 13.46
C ARG A 90 5.78 -19.77 14.65
N ILE A 91 5.25 -18.52 14.66
CA ILE A 91 4.48 -17.99 15.77
C ILE A 91 3.01 -18.42 15.68
N ASP A 92 2.40 -18.31 14.51
CA ASP A 92 1.00 -18.71 14.29
C ASP A 92 0.82 -19.38 12.93
N PRO A 93 0.99 -20.72 12.85
CA PRO A 93 0.85 -21.46 11.59
C PRO A 93 -0.57 -21.45 11.00
N VAL A 94 -1.58 -21.02 11.75
CA VAL A 94 -2.95 -20.88 11.24
C VAL A 94 -3.11 -19.52 10.60
N ALA A 95 -2.79 -18.45 11.32
CA ALA A 95 -2.92 -17.09 10.83
C ALA A 95 -2.10 -16.83 9.56
N ILE A 96 -0.87 -17.41 9.45
CA ILE A 96 -0.05 -17.25 8.24
C ILE A 96 -0.72 -17.87 6.99
N ARG A 97 -1.40 -19.01 7.12
CA ARG A 97 -2.13 -19.59 5.99
C ARG A 97 -3.31 -18.74 5.53
N GLU A 98 -3.99 -18.11 6.49
CA GLU A 98 -5.09 -17.16 6.19
C GLU A 98 -4.54 -15.91 5.52
N PHE A 99 -3.43 -15.38 6.02
CA PHE A 99 -2.69 -14.27 5.41
C PHE A 99 -2.30 -14.59 3.97
N ASP A 100 -1.60 -15.71 3.73
CA ASP A 100 -1.18 -16.12 2.38
C ASP A 100 -2.36 -16.30 1.43
N ALA A 101 -3.48 -16.82 1.94
CA ALA A 101 -4.69 -16.99 1.14
C ALA A 101 -5.31 -15.64 0.77
N ALA A 102 -5.34 -14.68 1.71
CA ALA A 102 -5.84 -13.33 1.48
C ALA A 102 -4.97 -12.58 0.47
N ILE A 103 -3.64 -12.58 0.65
CA ILE A 103 -2.69 -11.94 -0.29
C ILE A 103 -2.86 -12.50 -1.71
N LYS A 104 -2.93 -13.83 -1.86
CA LYS A 104 -3.15 -14.45 -3.18
C LYS A 104 -4.50 -14.08 -3.81
N ALA A 105 -5.54 -13.95 -3.00
CA ALA A 105 -6.86 -13.54 -3.47
C ALA A 105 -6.84 -12.07 -3.92
N GLU A 106 -6.22 -11.21 -3.12
CA GLU A 106 -6.05 -9.79 -3.41
C GLU A 106 -5.23 -9.56 -4.69
N GLN A 107 -4.10 -10.25 -4.86
CA GLN A 107 -3.29 -10.17 -6.08
C GLN A 107 -4.11 -10.52 -7.33
N ARG A 108 -4.89 -11.63 -7.29
CA ARG A 108 -5.75 -12.00 -8.42
C ARG A 108 -6.84 -10.96 -8.71
N ALA A 109 -7.42 -10.36 -7.66
CA ALA A 109 -8.42 -9.30 -7.82
C ALA A 109 -7.80 -8.04 -8.43
N ASN A 110 -6.62 -7.63 -7.95
CA ASN A 110 -5.86 -6.49 -8.47
C ASN A 110 -5.42 -6.70 -9.92
N GLU A 111 -5.00 -7.92 -10.30
CA GLU A 111 -4.71 -8.28 -11.69
C GLU A 111 -5.94 -8.15 -12.60
N LYS A 112 -7.12 -8.61 -12.15
CA LYS A 112 -8.38 -8.45 -12.88
C LYS A 112 -8.75 -6.97 -13.06
N LEU A 113 -8.59 -6.17 -11.99
CA LEU A 113 -8.84 -4.73 -12.03
C LEU A 113 -7.88 -4.00 -12.97
N ALA A 114 -6.59 -4.31 -12.92
CA ALA A 114 -5.59 -3.72 -13.81
C ALA A 114 -5.83 -4.10 -15.27
N ALA A 115 -6.17 -5.36 -15.55
CA ALA A 115 -6.48 -5.83 -16.90
C ALA A 115 -7.74 -5.18 -17.51
N ALA A 116 -8.67 -4.72 -16.67
CA ALA A 116 -9.86 -3.99 -17.13
C ALA A 116 -9.57 -2.51 -17.45
N CYS A 117 -8.36 -2.02 -17.10
CA CYS A 117 -7.95 -0.63 -17.25
C CYS A 117 -6.59 -0.57 -17.98
N SER A 118 -6.38 0.42 -18.82
CA SER A 118 -5.09 0.62 -19.50
C SER A 118 -4.11 1.35 -18.56
N VAL A 119 -3.53 0.63 -17.61
CA VAL A 119 -2.62 1.19 -16.59
C VAL A 119 -1.16 0.78 -16.76
N GLU A 120 -0.80 0.10 -17.85
CA GLU A 120 0.56 -0.43 -18.10
C GLU A 120 1.63 0.67 -18.19
N GLN A 121 1.22 1.89 -18.54
CA GLN A 121 2.09 3.08 -18.64
C GLN A 121 1.86 4.08 -17.49
N ALA A 122 1.05 3.71 -16.50
CA ALA A 122 0.74 4.55 -15.36
C ALA A 122 1.71 4.33 -14.20
N GLY A 123 2.00 5.38 -13.43
CA GLY A 123 2.66 5.22 -12.14
C GLY A 123 1.71 4.58 -11.12
N GLN A 124 2.20 3.76 -10.22
CA GLN A 124 1.39 3.15 -9.17
C GLN A 124 1.69 3.78 -7.81
N ILE A 125 0.66 4.18 -7.09
CA ILE A 125 0.74 4.45 -5.65
C ILE A 125 0.52 3.11 -4.96
N THR A 126 1.57 2.59 -4.33
CA THR A 126 1.60 1.24 -3.75
C THR A 126 1.10 1.20 -2.31
N LEU A 127 1.26 2.32 -1.59
CA LEU A 127 0.76 2.50 -0.23
C LEU A 127 0.45 3.98 0.01
N LEU A 128 -0.67 4.28 0.64
CA LEU A 128 -0.97 5.57 1.24
C LEU A 128 -1.67 5.34 2.57
N ALA A 129 -1.00 5.65 3.65
CA ALA A 129 -1.52 5.50 5.01
C ALA A 129 -1.31 6.75 5.84
N VAL A 130 -2.31 7.11 6.65
CA VAL A 130 -2.24 8.26 7.55
C VAL A 130 -2.84 7.87 8.89
N SER A 131 -2.11 8.15 9.96
CA SER A 131 -2.57 7.94 11.32
C SER A 131 -3.92 8.63 11.57
N HIS A 132 -4.82 7.94 12.26
CA HIS A 132 -6.10 8.54 12.66
C HIS A 132 -5.92 9.81 13.52
N ARG A 133 -4.80 9.93 14.24
CA ARG A 133 -4.42 11.11 15.03
C ARG A 133 -4.10 12.35 14.18
N ALA A 134 -3.78 12.13 12.91
CA ALA A 134 -3.41 13.18 11.96
C ALA A 134 -4.53 13.50 10.94
N ARG A 135 -5.73 12.97 11.15
CA ARG A 135 -6.89 13.28 10.29
C ARG A 135 -7.24 14.77 10.38
N GLY A 136 -7.61 15.33 9.22
CA GLY A 136 -7.97 16.76 9.12
C GLY A 136 -6.78 17.73 9.03
N LEU A 137 -5.53 17.26 9.16
CA LEU A 137 -4.32 18.10 9.03
C LEU A 137 -3.83 18.26 7.58
N GLY A 138 -4.54 17.70 6.58
CA GLY A 138 -4.15 17.78 5.17
C GLY A 138 -3.01 16.83 4.78
N ILE A 139 -2.49 16.02 5.70
CA ILE A 139 -1.35 15.12 5.46
C ILE A 139 -1.62 14.15 4.29
N GLY A 140 -2.80 13.51 4.28
CA GLY A 140 -3.16 12.59 3.18
C GLY A 140 -3.14 13.25 1.81
N SER A 141 -3.63 14.50 1.72
CA SER A 141 -3.62 15.29 0.48
C SER A 141 -2.19 15.59 0.04
N ALA A 142 -1.34 16.07 0.96
CA ALA A 142 0.06 16.39 0.65
C ALA A 142 0.85 15.15 0.21
N LEU A 143 0.63 13.99 0.83
CA LEU A 143 1.25 12.73 0.46
C LEU A 143 0.78 12.23 -0.92
N LEU A 144 -0.54 12.33 -1.19
CA LEU A 144 -1.11 11.96 -2.49
C LEU A 144 -0.56 12.85 -3.61
N ASP A 145 -0.51 14.17 -3.38
CA ASP A 145 0.03 15.14 -4.33
C ASP A 145 1.51 14.86 -4.62
N ALA A 146 2.30 14.54 -3.61
CA ALA A 146 3.71 14.19 -3.76
C ALA A 146 3.91 12.92 -4.60
N ALA A 147 3.11 11.88 -4.37
CA ALA A 147 3.16 10.66 -5.17
C ALA A 147 2.74 10.89 -6.63
N CYS A 148 1.69 11.69 -6.86
CA CYS A 148 1.28 12.09 -8.20
C CYS A 148 2.37 12.89 -8.91
N SER A 149 3.00 13.85 -8.22
CA SER A 149 4.12 14.62 -8.77
C SER A 149 5.31 13.73 -9.12
N PHE A 150 5.67 12.78 -8.26
CA PHE A 150 6.70 11.80 -8.57
C PHE A 150 6.40 11.00 -9.84
N CYS A 151 5.18 10.49 -9.99
CA CYS A 151 4.77 9.76 -11.19
C CYS A 151 4.82 10.65 -12.45
N GLN A 152 4.39 11.91 -12.33
CA GLN A 152 4.45 12.89 -13.42
C GLN A 152 5.88 13.22 -13.83
N ASP A 153 6.78 13.44 -12.87
CA ASP A 153 8.21 13.71 -13.11
C ASP A 153 8.93 12.51 -13.75
N ALA A 154 8.46 11.30 -13.48
CA ALA A 154 8.90 10.08 -14.16
C ALA A 154 8.31 9.92 -15.57
N GLY A 155 7.46 10.84 -16.02
CA GLY A 155 6.88 10.87 -17.37
C GLY A 155 5.55 10.14 -17.51
N ALA A 156 4.96 9.64 -16.42
CA ALA A 156 3.63 9.04 -16.46
C ALA A 156 2.56 10.11 -16.70
N LYS A 157 1.60 9.81 -17.56
CA LYS A 157 0.43 10.66 -17.81
C LYS A 157 -0.74 10.35 -16.90
N GLN A 158 -0.65 9.26 -16.16
CA GLN A 158 -1.66 8.76 -15.24
C GLN A 158 -0.99 8.10 -14.06
N ALA A 159 -1.57 8.23 -12.87
CA ALA A 159 -1.28 7.39 -11.72
C ALA A 159 -2.49 6.53 -11.37
N TYR A 160 -2.25 5.39 -10.74
CA TYR A 160 -3.32 4.54 -10.24
C TYR A 160 -2.99 3.96 -8.86
N LEU A 161 -4.03 3.49 -8.17
CA LEU A 161 -3.93 2.77 -6.91
C LEU A 161 -5.07 1.76 -6.78
N PHE A 162 -4.84 0.75 -5.96
CA PHE A 162 -5.88 -0.14 -5.48
C PHE A 162 -6.36 0.30 -4.09
N THR A 163 -7.64 0.09 -3.82
CA THR A 163 -8.27 0.31 -2.51
C THR A 163 -9.55 -0.52 -2.43
N ASP A 164 -10.27 -0.45 -1.33
CA ASP A 164 -11.43 -1.28 -1.09
C ASP A 164 -12.45 -0.62 -0.15
N THR A 165 -13.52 -1.36 0.19
CA THR A 165 -14.60 -0.88 1.07
C THR A 165 -14.21 -0.72 2.53
N ASP A 166 -13.14 -1.36 2.99
CA ASP A 166 -12.65 -1.26 4.38
C ASP A 166 -11.72 -0.05 4.56
N CYS A 167 -11.31 0.56 3.43
CA CYS A 167 -10.50 1.77 3.36
C CYS A 167 -11.34 3.04 3.20
N SER A 168 -10.71 4.19 3.38
CA SER A 168 -11.33 5.52 3.19
C SER A 168 -11.38 5.93 1.70
N TRP A 169 -11.91 5.06 0.81
CA TRP A 169 -11.90 5.25 -0.65
C TRP A 169 -12.53 6.57 -1.13
N GLN A 170 -13.52 7.13 -0.40
CA GLN A 170 -14.12 8.43 -0.72
C GLN A 170 -13.10 9.58 -0.66
N PHE A 171 -11.97 9.38 0.02
CA PHE A 171 -10.87 10.33 0.04
C PHE A 171 -10.35 10.58 -1.37
N TYR A 172 -10.16 9.54 -2.16
CA TYR A 172 -9.66 9.63 -3.53
C TYR A 172 -10.62 10.37 -4.45
N GLU A 173 -11.93 10.11 -4.34
CA GLU A 173 -12.95 10.82 -5.13
C GLU A 173 -12.97 12.32 -4.82
N ARG A 174 -12.84 12.70 -3.54
CA ARG A 174 -12.74 14.12 -3.13
C ARG A 174 -11.48 14.81 -3.67
N HIS A 175 -10.44 14.05 -3.99
CA HIS A 175 -9.20 14.55 -4.59
C HIS A 175 -9.17 14.43 -6.11
N GLY A 176 -10.33 14.16 -6.73
CA GLY A 176 -10.49 14.16 -8.18
C GLY A 176 -10.04 12.89 -8.89
N LEU A 177 -9.66 11.84 -8.15
CA LEU A 177 -9.40 10.55 -8.76
C LEU A 177 -10.71 9.91 -9.20
N LYS A 178 -10.65 9.13 -10.27
CA LYS A 178 -11.79 8.44 -10.85
C LYS A 178 -11.72 6.94 -10.55
N ARG A 179 -12.82 6.35 -10.08
CA ARG A 179 -12.95 4.90 -10.01
C ARG A 179 -13.02 4.35 -11.42
N ALA A 180 -11.93 3.73 -11.86
CA ALA A 180 -11.80 3.19 -13.22
C ALA A 180 -12.37 1.77 -13.32
N ALA A 181 -12.25 0.97 -12.26
CA ALA A 181 -12.81 -0.37 -12.17
C ALA A 181 -13.24 -0.73 -10.75
N ALA A 182 -14.15 -1.71 -10.65
CA ALA A 182 -14.58 -2.32 -9.40
C ALA A 182 -14.64 -3.84 -9.56
N HIS A 183 -14.30 -4.57 -8.50
CA HIS A 183 -14.36 -6.02 -8.42
C HIS A 183 -15.13 -6.43 -7.17
N GLN A 184 -16.14 -7.28 -7.36
CA GLN A 184 -16.85 -7.93 -6.27
C GLN A 184 -16.33 -9.37 -6.10
N PRO A 185 -15.84 -9.75 -4.90
CA PRO A 185 -15.34 -11.09 -4.66
C PRO A 185 -16.40 -12.15 -4.92
N GLU A 186 -15.98 -13.25 -5.53
CA GLU A 186 -16.79 -14.44 -5.68
C GLU A 186 -17.09 -15.07 -4.31
N GLN A 187 -18.10 -15.95 -4.21
CA GLN A 187 -18.53 -16.53 -2.94
C GLN A 187 -17.38 -17.20 -2.17
N SER A 188 -16.43 -17.82 -2.85
CA SER A 188 -15.23 -18.46 -2.29
C SER A 188 -14.20 -17.49 -1.72
N GLU A 189 -14.23 -16.23 -2.16
CA GLU A 189 -13.26 -15.19 -1.78
C GLU A 189 -13.79 -14.23 -0.70
N ARG A 190 -15.09 -14.25 -0.42
CA ARG A 190 -15.76 -13.30 0.51
C ARG A 190 -15.26 -13.35 1.96
N ALA A 191 -14.65 -14.44 2.36
CA ALA A 191 -14.04 -14.56 3.68
C ALA A 191 -12.62 -14.00 3.74
N LEU A 192 -12.02 -13.73 2.57
CA LEU A 192 -10.62 -13.31 2.43
C LEU A 192 -10.48 -11.85 1.99
N LEU A 193 -11.47 -11.33 1.27
CA LEU A 193 -11.44 -10.01 0.64
C LEU A 193 -12.54 -9.10 1.17
N PRO A 194 -12.35 -7.78 1.15
CA PRO A 194 -13.38 -6.78 1.35
C PRO A 194 -14.58 -6.96 0.42
N SER A 195 -15.73 -6.38 0.76
CA SER A 195 -16.97 -6.56 -0.02
C SER A 195 -16.87 -6.04 -1.46
N GLU A 196 -16.06 -5.03 -1.70
CA GLU A 196 -15.67 -4.56 -3.04
C GLU A 196 -14.25 -4.05 -3.02
N MET A 197 -13.54 -4.25 -4.15
CA MET A 197 -12.21 -3.72 -4.41
C MET A 197 -12.26 -2.77 -5.61
N TYR A 198 -11.44 -1.74 -5.60
CA TYR A 198 -11.47 -0.67 -6.59
C TYR A 198 -10.09 -0.38 -7.15
N LEU A 199 -10.04 0.01 -8.42
CA LEU A 199 -8.91 0.69 -9.02
C LEU A 199 -9.31 2.14 -9.27
N TYR A 200 -8.55 3.07 -8.70
CA TYR A 200 -8.68 4.50 -8.93
C TYR A 200 -7.56 5.01 -9.80
N THR A 201 -7.85 5.99 -10.65
CA THR A 201 -6.87 6.66 -11.52
C THR A 201 -6.87 8.16 -11.31
N ALA A 202 -5.69 8.76 -11.37
CA ALA A 202 -5.48 10.21 -11.45
C ALA A 202 -4.93 10.58 -12.84
N ASP A 203 -5.49 11.58 -13.48
CA ASP A 203 -4.95 12.17 -14.70
C ASP A 203 -3.84 13.16 -14.32
N LEU A 204 -2.63 12.94 -14.81
CA LEU A 204 -1.44 13.76 -14.55
C LEU A 204 -1.08 14.65 -15.75
N ALA A 205 -1.77 14.52 -16.87
CA ALA A 205 -1.57 15.37 -18.04
C ALA A 205 -2.20 16.75 -17.80
N ARG A 206 -1.41 17.70 -17.33
CA ARG A 206 -1.73 19.12 -17.28
C ARG A 206 -0.77 19.95 -18.12
#